data_cb864f653a4189b5b963db3ac33245e2
#
_entry.id   cb864f653a4189b5b963db3ac33245e2
#
_cell.length_a   1.000
_cell.length_b   1.000
_cell.length_c   1.000
_cell.angle_alpha   90.00
_cell.angle_beta   90.00
_cell.angle_gamma   90.00
#
_symmetry.space_group_name_H-M   'P 1'
#
loop_
_entity.id
_entity.type
_entity.pdbx_description
1 polymer ?
#
loop_
_entity_poly.entity_id
_entity_poly.type
_entity_poly.pdbx_seq_one_letter_code
_entity_poly.pdbx_strand_id
1 'polypeptide(L)'
;MKRILYIICSIFALSSCNYLDIVPTGKVIPEKVTEFRALLTNGYSAFPRYKYLLSLRSDEVMPIVGDSYYMDYIDFAIWQDNSPNTTVNYPWSSPYKAIFYTNSVIEDVMSAEEDTEEDSREQVKGEALLLRAYAHFDLLNLYGKPYKPESAISDRGIPIATQIDIEQKYEAATVEEVYKQIFADIKEGRELLQVEQQARNVQYRFSKRSAIALEARVRLYHQDWEDALALAEELIPSCPLENLNEETAGDPALITSKEAILSLEVIGSYYLNGGMHITSQLLGKYNQAGDKRFGMYFKENGN
;
A
#
# COMPACT_ATOMS: atom_id res chain seq x y z
N MET A 1 -47.72 24.19 46.11
CA MET A 1 -48.01 23.33 44.92
C MET A 1 -47.38 23.90 43.64
N LYS A 2 -47.58 25.14 43.24
CA LYS A 2 -46.98 25.68 41.97
C LYS A 2 -45.45 25.62 41.93
N ARG A 3 -44.70 25.84 43.02
CA ARG A 3 -43.23 25.76 43.04
C ARG A 3 -42.68 24.34 42.88
N ILE A 4 -43.41 23.32 43.36
CA ILE A 4 -43.04 21.89 43.18
C ILE A 4 -43.24 21.46 41.74
N LEU A 5 -44.27 21.96 41.07
CA LEU A 5 -44.53 21.69 39.66
C LEU A 5 -43.42 22.23 38.74
N TYR A 6 -42.85 23.44 39.03
CA TYR A 6 -41.75 24.00 38.27
C TYR A 6 -40.43 23.19 38.44
N ILE A 7 -40.19 22.65 39.64
CA ILE A 7 -39.01 21.81 39.89
C ILE A 7 -39.12 20.48 39.14
N ILE A 8 -40.30 19.88 39.12
CA ILE A 8 -40.53 18.61 38.37
C ILE A 8 -40.39 18.84 36.84
N CYS A 9 -40.95 19.95 36.31
CA CYS A 9 -40.77 20.28 34.89
C CYS A 9 -39.29 20.57 34.51
N SER A 10 -38.49 21.19 35.41
CA SER A 10 -37.04 21.42 35.16
C SER A 10 -36.23 20.13 35.16
N ILE A 11 -36.58 19.12 35.95
CA ILE A 11 -35.89 17.83 35.99
C ILE A 11 -36.17 17.04 34.71
N PHE A 12 -37.37 17.10 34.14
CA PHE A 12 -37.71 16.45 32.85
C PHE A 12 -37.07 17.12 31.64
N ALA A 13 -36.69 18.41 31.71
CA ALA A 13 -36.02 19.11 30.62
C ALA A 13 -34.53 18.78 30.51
N LEU A 14 -33.92 18.14 31.52
CA LEU A 14 -32.50 17.77 31.54
C LEU A 14 -32.24 16.32 31.06
N SER A 15 -33.25 15.52 30.81
CA SER A 15 -33.14 14.12 30.36
C SER A 15 -33.27 13.94 28.83
N SER A 16 -33.23 15.02 28.04
CA SER A 16 -33.45 14.98 26.58
C SER A 16 -32.15 15.01 25.77
N CYS A 17 -31.04 14.45 26.26
CA CYS A 17 -29.78 14.52 25.52
C CYS A 17 -29.53 13.40 24.50
N ASN A 18 -30.34 12.33 24.44
CA ASN A 18 -30.07 11.23 23.50
C ASN A 18 -30.92 11.27 22.20
N TYR A 19 -31.72 12.31 22.00
CA TYR A 19 -32.59 12.39 20.80
C TYR A 19 -31.84 12.89 19.54
N LEU A 20 -30.62 13.41 19.69
CA LEU A 20 -29.83 13.92 18.56
C LEU A 20 -28.76 12.95 18.05
N ASP A 21 -28.57 11.82 18.70
CA ASP A 21 -27.71 10.74 18.19
C ASP A 21 -28.50 9.92 17.14
N ILE A 22 -28.82 10.58 16.03
CA ILE A 22 -29.35 9.86 14.85
C ILE A 22 -28.15 9.14 14.21
N VAL A 23 -27.99 7.85 14.54
CA VAL A 23 -27.12 6.97 13.77
C VAL A 23 -27.64 6.98 12.32
N PRO A 24 -26.83 7.42 11.34
CA PRO A 24 -27.27 7.47 9.96
C PRO A 24 -27.71 6.07 9.50
N THR A 25 -28.98 5.90 9.17
CA THR A 25 -29.50 4.63 8.66
C THR A 25 -28.75 4.26 7.38
N GLY A 26 -28.04 3.13 7.41
CA GLY A 26 -27.25 2.62 6.27
C GLY A 26 -25.76 2.82 6.35
N LYS A 27 -25.19 3.38 7.43
CA LYS A 27 -23.76 3.36 7.73
C LYS A 27 -23.53 2.52 8.99
N VAL A 28 -22.71 1.50 8.88
CA VAL A 28 -22.19 0.76 10.03
C VAL A 28 -21.01 1.59 10.56
N ILE A 29 -21.13 2.09 11.79
CA ILE A 29 -20.01 2.68 12.52
C ILE A 29 -19.34 1.51 13.23
N PRO A 30 -18.07 1.19 12.95
CA PRO A 30 -17.38 0.09 13.60
C PRO A 30 -17.26 0.35 15.11
N GLU A 31 -17.62 -0.63 15.92
CA GLU A 31 -17.50 -0.57 17.39
C GLU A 31 -16.52 -1.65 17.91
N LYS A 32 -16.23 -2.67 17.11
CA LYS A 32 -15.45 -3.85 17.47
C LYS A 32 -14.18 -3.98 16.66
N VAL A 33 -13.15 -4.60 17.24
CA VAL A 33 -11.87 -4.84 16.55
C VAL A 33 -12.07 -5.63 15.26
N THR A 34 -12.94 -6.65 15.25
CA THR A 34 -13.25 -7.43 14.03
C THR A 34 -13.87 -6.57 12.92
N GLU A 35 -14.66 -5.57 13.25
CA GLU A 35 -15.26 -4.66 12.28
C GLU A 35 -14.22 -3.69 11.70
N PHE A 36 -13.32 -3.15 12.54
CA PHE A 36 -12.18 -2.36 12.08
C PHE A 36 -11.22 -3.18 11.24
N ARG A 37 -11.01 -4.46 11.57
CA ARG A 37 -10.25 -5.39 10.74
C ARG A 37 -10.89 -5.56 9.36
N ALA A 38 -12.20 -5.72 9.29
CA ALA A 38 -12.92 -5.81 8.02
C ALA A 38 -12.79 -4.52 7.19
N LEU A 39 -12.87 -3.36 7.86
CA LEU A 39 -12.66 -2.05 7.23
C LEU A 39 -11.24 -1.91 6.67
N LEU A 40 -10.22 -2.30 7.44
CA LEU A 40 -8.83 -2.28 6.99
C LEU A 40 -8.59 -3.26 5.83
N THR A 41 -9.27 -4.40 5.82
CA THR A 41 -9.22 -5.35 4.69
C THR A 41 -9.73 -4.72 3.40
N ASN A 42 -10.74 -3.84 3.47
CA ASN A 42 -11.15 -3.03 2.32
C ASN A 42 -10.06 -2.02 1.91
N GLY A 43 -9.31 -1.47 2.85
CA GLY A 43 -8.13 -0.65 2.58
C GLY A 43 -7.05 -1.40 1.79
N TYR A 44 -6.69 -2.60 2.22
CA TYR A 44 -5.77 -3.48 1.49
C TYR A 44 -6.29 -3.83 0.08
N SER A 45 -7.59 -4.11 -0.05
CA SER A 45 -8.21 -4.44 -1.33
C SER A 45 -8.27 -3.23 -2.28
N ALA A 46 -8.36 -2.02 -1.73
CA ALA A 46 -8.34 -0.77 -2.49
C ALA A 46 -6.93 -0.34 -2.89
N PHE A 47 -5.89 -0.92 -2.27
CA PHE A 47 -4.50 -0.61 -2.63
C PHE A 47 -4.26 -0.89 -4.11
N PRO A 48 -3.62 0.04 -4.84
CA PRO A 48 -3.56 -0.03 -6.29
C PRO A 48 -2.73 -1.20 -6.81
N ARG A 49 -3.23 -1.83 -7.87
CA ARG A 49 -2.63 -2.99 -8.54
C ARG A 49 -2.09 -2.62 -9.92
N TYR A 50 -1.40 -1.51 -10.03
CA TYR A 50 -0.94 -0.96 -11.30
C TYR A 50 0.57 -1.10 -11.53
N LYS A 51 1.30 -1.75 -10.63
CA LYS A 51 2.78 -1.81 -10.74
C LYS A 51 3.24 -2.50 -12.03
N TYR A 52 2.44 -3.40 -12.60
CA TYR A 52 2.72 -3.96 -13.92
C TYR A 52 2.82 -2.90 -15.03
N LEU A 53 2.12 -1.77 -14.91
CA LEU A 53 2.23 -0.67 -15.87
C LEU A 53 3.61 0.01 -15.80
N LEU A 54 4.28 -0.06 -14.65
CA LEU A 54 5.63 0.49 -14.49
C LEU A 54 6.65 -0.31 -15.29
N SER A 55 6.45 -1.62 -15.47
CA SER A 55 7.31 -2.47 -16.28
C SER A 55 7.33 -2.03 -17.74
N LEU A 56 6.22 -1.46 -18.24
CA LEU A 56 6.16 -0.89 -19.59
C LEU A 56 7.02 0.36 -19.78
N ARG A 57 7.40 1.01 -18.70
CA ARG A 57 8.29 2.17 -18.71
C ARG A 57 9.77 1.78 -18.61
N SER A 58 10.06 0.48 -18.52
CA SER A 58 11.39 -0.08 -18.53
C SER A 58 11.74 -0.65 -19.91
N ASP A 59 12.95 -1.16 -20.05
CA ASP A 59 13.44 -1.89 -21.22
C ASP A 59 13.21 -3.42 -21.12
N GLU A 60 12.38 -3.86 -20.17
CA GLU A 60 12.16 -5.27 -19.86
C GLU A 60 11.05 -5.89 -20.70
N VAL A 61 9.96 -5.16 -20.92
CA VAL A 61 8.77 -5.63 -21.64
C VAL A 61 8.30 -4.61 -22.68
N MET A 62 7.71 -5.12 -23.77
CA MET A 62 7.12 -4.31 -24.82
C MET A 62 5.77 -4.89 -25.26
N PRO A 63 4.79 -4.03 -25.63
CA PRO A 63 3.55 -4.51 -26.24
C PRO A 63 3.79 -5.24 -27.57
N ILE A 64 3.03 -6.29 -27.83
CA ILE A 64 3.11 -7.05 -29.08
C ILE A 64 2.44 -6.27 -30.20
N VAL A 65 3.17 -5.95 -31.25
CA VAL A 65 2.66 -5.23 -32.42
C VAL A 65 1.57 -6.08 -33.10
N GLY A 66 0.40 -5.46 -33.32
CA GLY A 66 -0.76 -6.14 -33.92
C GLY A 66 -1.70 -6.81 -32.92
N ASP A 67 -1.34 -6.87 -31.63
CA ASP A 67 -2.28 -7.25 -30.58
C ASP A 67 -3.36 -6.16 -30.39
N SER A 68 -4.56 -6.55 -29.99
CA SER A 68 -5.70 -5.63 -29.78
C SER A 68 -5.43 -4.57 -28.72
N TYR A 69 -4.54 -4.84 -27.77
CA TYR A 69 -4.16 -3.94 -26.70
C TYR A 69 -2.90 -3.10 -27.00
N TYR A 70 -2.24 -3.33 -28.14
CA TYR A 70 -1.02 -2.61 -28.51
C TYR A 70 -1.20 -1.09 -28.44
N MET A 71 -2.29 -0.60 -29.03
CA MET A 71 -2.56 0.85 -29.05
C MET A 71 -2.83 1.43 -27.68
N ASP A 72 -3.32 0.61 -26.73
CA ASP A 72 -3.60 1.07 -25.36
C ASP A 72 -2.32 1.25 -24.55
N TYR A 73 -1.30 0.44 -24.79
CA TYR A 73 -0.09 0.40 -23.97
C TYR A 73 1.15 1.00 -24.61
N ILE A 74 1.15 1.19 -25.94
CA ILE A 74 2.34 1.68 -26.65
C ILE A 74 2.78 3.05 -26.15
N ASP A 75 1.84 3.94 -25.85
CA ASP A 75 2.14 5.28 -25.38
C ASP A 75 2.86 5.25 -24.03
N PHE A 76 2.53 4.31 -23.16
CA PHE A 76 3.28 4.06 -21.91
C PHE A 76 4.70 3.60 -22.17
N ALA A 77 4.85 2.61 -23.07
CA ALA A 77 6.14 2.00 -23.36
C ALA A 77 7.13 2.99 -24.02
N ILE A 78 6.64 3.89 -24.85
CA ILE A 78 7.48 4.90 -25.53
C ILE A 78 7.55 6.23 -24.79
N TRP A 79 7.03 6.33 -23.57
CA TRP A 79 7.04 7.55 -22.75
C TRP A 79 6.36 8.74 -23.43
N GLN A 80 5.28 8.48 -24.15
CA GLN A 80 4.52 9.50 -24.85
C GLN A 80 3.86 10.46 -23.85
N ASP A 81 4.22 11.74 -23.93
CA ASP A 81 3.54 12.79 -23.17
C ASP A 81 2.20 13.14 -23.82
N ASN A 82 1.21 13.43 -22.98
CA ASN A 82 -0.13 13.81 -23.42
C ASN A 82 -0.78 12.80 -24.37
N SER A 83 -0.66 11.51 -24.05
CA SER A 83 -1.34 10.45 -24.80
C SER A 83 -2.83 10.75 -24.95
N PRO A 84 -3.38 10.66 -26.18
CA PRO A 84 -4.83 10.72 -26.40
C PRO A 84 -5.55 9.48 -25.83
N ASN A 85 -4.80 8.42 -25.50
CA ASN A 85 -5.34 7.21 -24.95
C ASN A 85 -5.57 7.39 -23.44
N THR A 86 -6.84 7.38 -23.02
CA THR A 86 -7.27 7.51 -21.63
C THR A 86 -7.58 6.17 -20.97
N THR A 87 -7.46 5.06 -21.71
CA THR A 87 -7.81 3.72 -21.23
C THR A 87 -6.83 3.23 -20.17
N VAL A 88 -5.56 3.56 -20.34
CA VAL A 88 -4.47 3.16 -19.44
C VAL A 88 -3.92 4.39 -18.74
N ASN A 89 -4.14 4.48 -17.43
CA ASN A 89 -3.57 5.54 -16.60
C ASN A 89 -3.24 5.01 -15.20
N TYR A 90 -2.37 5.70 -14.51
CA TYR A 90 -2.14 5.43 -13.09
C TYR A 90 -3.31 5.98 -12.27
N PRO A 91 -4.01 5.13 -11.50
CA PRO A 91 -5.19 5.57 -10.76
C PRO A 91 -4.79 6.44 -9.57
N TRP A 92 -5.11 7.73 -9.65
CA TRP A 92 -4.99 8.65 -8.52
C TRP A 92 -5.95 8.31 -7.38
N SER A 93 -7.17 7.89 -7.71
CA SER A 93 -8.24 7.65 -6.75
C SER A 93 -8.06 6.41 -5.89
N SER A 94 -7.45 5.35 -6.42
CA SER A 94 -7.31 4.08 -5.69
C SER A 94 -6.42 4.19 -4.45
N PRO A 95 -5.22 4.81 -4.51
CA PRO A 95 -4.40 5.02 -3.31
C PRO A 95 -5.12 5.88 -2.26
N TYR A 96 -5.81 6.95 -2.69
CA TYR A 96 -6.56 7.79 -1.74
C TYR A 96 -7.78 7.08 -1.15
N LYS A 97 -8.38 6.12 -1.87
CA LYS A 97 -9.40 5.25 -1.30
C LYS A 97 -8.82 4.33 -0.22
N ALA A 98 -7.62 3.78 -0.42
CA ALA A 98 -6.93 3.03 0.61
C ALA A 98 -6.62 3.91 1.83
N ILE A 99 -6.12 5.14 1.61
CA ILE A 99 -5.87 6.14 2.66
C ILE A 99 -7.16 6.49 3.43
N PHE A 100 -8.29 6.64 2.75
CA PHE A 100 -9.58 6.87 3.40
C PHE A 100 -9.93 5.75 4.38
N TYR A 101 -9.82 4.48 3.96
CA TYR A 101 -10.08 3.35 4.86
C TYR A 101 -9.09 3.31 6.03
N THR A 102 -7.80 3.59 5.78
CA THR A 102 -6.80 3.61 6.86
C THR A 102 -7.05 4.74 7.86
N ASN A 103 -7.44 5.94 7.40
CA ASN A 103 -7.80 7.04 8.29
C ASN A 103 -8.99 6.67 9.18
N SER A 104 -10.04 6.03 8.61
CA SER A 104 -11.20 5.56 9.37
C SER A 104 -10.83 4.56 10.48
N VAL A 105 -9.82 3.73 10.23
CA VAL A 105 -9.32 2.80 11.25
C VAL A 105 -8.46 3.51 12.29
N ILE A 106 -7.53 4.36 11.87
CA ILE A 106 -6.57 5.04 12.75
C ILE A 106 -7.29 5.92 13.77
N GLU A 107 -8.36 6.60 13.33
CA GLU A 107 -9.13 7.54 14.15
C GLU A 107 -9.79 6.84 15.35
N ASP A 108 -10.47 5.72 15.14
CA ASP A 108 -11.39 5.18 16.13
C ASP A 108 -11.02 3.82 16.72
N VAL A 109 -10.14 3.04 16.08
CA VAL A 109 -9.87 1.64 16.49
C VAL A 109 -9.40 1.48 17.94
N MET A 110 -8.72 2.49 18.50
CA MET A 110 -8.24 2.42 19.89
C MET A 110 -9.37 2.47 20.94
N SER A 111 -10.57 2.91 20.55
CA SER A 111 -11.77 2.90 21.38
C SER A 111 -12.65 1.66 21.19
N ALA A 112 -12.31 0.79 20.24
CA ALA A 112 -13.09 -0.39 19.90
C ALA A 112 -13.17 -1.41 21.03
N GLU A 113 -14.27 -2.16 21.09
CA GLU A 113 -14.40 -3.36 21.94
C GLU A 113 -13.50 -4.48 21.40
N GLU A 114 -12.69 -5.09 22.26
CA GLU A 114 -11.92 -6.28 21.91
C GLU A 114 -12.82 -7.52 21.93
N ASP A 115 -13.14 -8.04 20.77
CA ASP A 115 -14.07 -9.13 20.54
C ASP A 115 -13.41 -10.37 19.93
N THR A 116 -12.07 -10.38 19.81
CA THR A 116 -11.30 -11.47 19.23
C THR A 116 -9.91 -11.56 19.86
N GLU A 117 -9.33 -12.77 19.90
CA GLU A 117 -7.93 -13.01 20.27
C GLU A 117 -6.97 -12.97 19.07
N GLU A 118 -7.51 -12.93 17.84
CA GLU A 118 -6.69 -12.96 16.61
C GLU A 118 -6.07 -11.62 16.26
N ASP A 119 -6.71 -10.53 16.67
CA ASP A 119 -6.30 -9.15 16.38
C ASP A 119 -6.42 -8.28 17.64
N SER A 120 -5.48 -7.37 17.85
CA SER A 120 -5.58 -6.32 18.87
C SER A 120 -5.80 -4.97 18.19
N ARG A 121 -6.28 -4.00 18.97
CA ARG A 121 -6.44 -2.60 18.51
C ARG A 121 -5.13 -2.04 17.98
N GLU A 122 -4.03 -2.30 18.71
CA GLU A 122 -2.69 -1.85 18.36
C GLU A 122 -2.21 -2.47 17.05
N GLN A 123 -2.41 -3.78 16.86
CA GLN A 123 -2.02 -4.45 15.61
C GLN A 123 -2.79 -3.86 14.42
N VAL A 124 -4.11 -3.67 14.55
CA VAL A 124 -4.95 -3.13 13.48
C VAL A 124 -4.59 -1.67 13.16
N LYS A 125 -4.34 -0.85 14.19
CA LYS A 125 -3.88 0.53 14.01
C LYS A 125 -2.49 0.59 13.37
N GLY A 126 -1.55 -0.22 13.85
CA GLY A 126 -0.19 -0.28 13.31
C GLY A 126 -0.17 -0.65 11.83
N GLU A 127 -0.96 -1.65 11.43
CA GLU A 127 -1.13 -2.02 10.02
C GLU A 127 -1.74 -0.89 9.19
N ALA A 128 -2.75 -0.18 9.72
CA ALA A 128 -3.39 0.94 9.02
C ALA A 128 -2.41 2.10 8.78
N LEU A 129 -1.58 2.45 9.76
CA LEU A 129 -0.53 3.46 9.64
C LEU A 129 0.48 3.09 8.55
N LEU A 130 0.95 1.83 8.53
CA LEU A 130 1.90 1.37 7.52
C LEU A 130 1.30 1.32 6.11
N LEU A 131 0.03 0.94 5.98
CA LEU A 131 -0.65 0.95 4.69
C LEU A 131 -0.84 2.39 4.19
N ARG A 132 -1.14 3.35 5.08
CA ARG A 132 -1.23 4.77 4.74
C ARG A 132 0.13 5.34 4.31
N ALA A 133 1.18 5.01 5.06
CA ALA A 133 2.55 5.38 4.70
C ALA A 133 2.93 4.86 3.31
N TYR A 134 2.64 3.60 3.04
CA TYR A 134 2.95 2.99 1.74
C TYR A 134 2.14 3.61 0.61
N ALA A 135 0.87 3.91 0.82
CA ALA A 135 0.04 4.57 -0.18
C ALA A 135 0.54 6.00 -0.51
N HIS A 136 0.92 6.80 0.50
CA HIS A 136 1.54 8.09 0.27
C HIS A 136 2.90 7.97 -0.43
N PHE A 137 3.71 6.98 -0.06
CA PHE A 137 5.00 6.72 -0.69
C PHE A 137 4.87 6.36 -2.17
N ASP A 138 3.93 5.46 -2.53
CA ASP A 138 3.65 5.11 -3.93
C ASP A 138 3.14 6.33 -4.73
N LEU A 139 2.22 7.10 -4.15
CA LEU A 139 1.73 8.34 -4.78
C LEU A 139 2.85 9.34 -5.02
N LEU A 140 3.73 9.54 -4.02
CA LEU A 140 4.86 10.46 -4.15
C LEU A 140 5.82 10.04 -5.27
N ASN A 141 6.12 8.74 -5.37
CA ASN A 141 6.99 8.21 -6.42
C ASN A 141 6.38 8.29 -7.82
N LEU A 142 5.04 8.27 -7.93
CA LEU A 142 4.35 8.36 -9.23
C LEU A 142 4.17 9.80 -9.71
N TYR A 143 3.89 10.72 -8.78
CA TYR A 143 3.42 12.07 -9.13
C TYR A 143 4.31 13.19 -8.62
N GLY A 144 5.20 12.91 -7.66
CA GLY A 144 6.17 13.86 -7.14
C GLY A 144 7.50 13.80 -7.88
N LYS A 145 8.38 14.72 -7.52
CA LYS A 145 9.77 14.64 -7.96
C LYS A 145 10.55 13.65 -7.07
N PRO A 146 11.61 13.02 -7.61
CA PRO A 146 12.54 12.28 -6.78
C PRO A 146 13.10 13.15 -5.65
N TYR A 147 13.29 12.57 -4.48
CA TYR A 147 13.86 13.29 -3.34
C TYR A 147 15.27 13.82 -3.67
N LYS A 148 15.48 15.08 -3.36
CA LYS A 148 16.77 15.75 -3.40
C LYS A 148 16.88 16.66 -2.18
N PRO A 149 17.89 16.48 -1.30
CA PRO A 149 18.02 17.27 -0.07
C PRO A 149 17.97 18.78 -0.30
N GLU A 150 18.56 19.25 -1.42
CA GLU A 150 18.65 20.66 -1.75
C GLU A 150 17.34 21.30 -2.21
N SER A 151 16.36 20.52 -2.66
CA SER A 151 15.12 21.04 -3.24
C SER A 151 13.82 20.47 -2.67
N ALA A 152 13.89 19.37 -1.90
CA ALA A 152 12.69 18.68 -1.38
C ALA A 152 11.74 19.59 -0.60
N ILE A 153 12.27 20.60 0.09
CA ILE A 153 11.49 21.59 0.84
C ILE A 153 10.64 22.50 -0.05
N SER A 154 10.95 22.61 -1.33
CA SER A 154 10.25 23.44 -2.31
C SER A 154 9.66 22.66 -3.47
N ASP A 155 10.13 21.44 -3.71
CA ASP A 155 9.61 20.58 -4.76
C ASP A 155 8.19 20.15 -4.42
N ARG A 156 7.31 20.27 -5.43
CA ARG A 156 5.92 19.88 -5.28
C ARG A 156 5.81 18.37 -5.14
N GLY A 157 5.22 17.94 -4.04
CA GLY A 157 4.84 16.55 -3.75
C GLY A 157 3.37 16.28 -4.09
N ILE A 158 2.67 15.67 -3.15
CA ILE A 158 1.28 15.23 -3.25
C ILE A 158 0.46 15.76 -2.06
N PRO A 159 -0.87 15.78 -2.14
CA PRO A 159 -1.72 16.03 -0.97
C PRO A 159 -1.51 14.99 0.13
N ILE A 160 -1.35 15.46 1.37
CA ILE A 160 -1.31 14.61 2.56
C ILE A 160 -2.73 14.50 3.12
N ALA A 161 -3.26 13.28 3.21
CA ALA A 161 -4.59 13.02 3.75
C ALA A 161 -4.47 12.15 5.01
N THR A 162 -4.62 12.75 6.20
CA THR A 162 -4.50 12.08 7.51
C THR A 162 -5.79 12.08 8.32
N GLN A 163 -6.85 12.69 7.79
CA GLN A 163 -8.15 12.83 8.44
C GLN A 163 -9.28 12.49 7.47
N ILE A 164 -10.46 12.19 8.01
CA ILE A 164 -11.69 12.05 7.25
C ILE A 164 -12.41 13.38 7.27
N ASP A 165 -12.17 14.19 6.25
CA ASP A 165 -12.91 15.44 6.05
C ASP A 165 -13.31 15.56 4.58
N ILE A 166 -14.60 15.42 4.32
CA ILE A 166 -15.17 15.49 2.96
C ILE A 166 -15.25 16.92 2.42
N GLU A 167 -15.11 17.92 3.27
CA GLU A 167 -15.13 19.34 2.91
C GLU A 167 -13.73 19.93 2.75
N GLN A 168 -12.70 19.21 3.16
CA GLN A 168 -11.32 19.66 3.10
C GLN A 168 -10.85 19.80 1.65
N LYS A 169 -10.28 20.97 1.34
CA LYS A 169 -9.54 21.16 0.10
C LYS A 169 -8.09 20.76 0.31
N TYR A 170 -7.70 19.70 -0.34
CA TYR A 170 -6.33 19.20 -0.27
C TYR A 170 -5.43 19.96 -1.26
N GLU A 171 -4.43 20.63 -0.75
CA GLU A 171 -3.33 21.20 -1.56
C GLU A 171 -2.15 20.22 -1.57
N ALA A 172 -1.33 20.29 -2.63
CA ALA A 172 -0.13 19.48 -2.69
C ALA A 172 0.88 20.01 -1.67
N ALA A 173 1.33 19.12 -0.78
CA ALA A 173 2.45 19.37 0.12
C ALA A 173 3.78 19.31 -0.64
N THR A 174 4.86 19.74 -0.01
CA THR A 174 6.21 19.56 -0.53
C THR A 174 6.66 18.11 -0.42
N VAL A 175 7.65 17.71 -1.20
CA VAL A 175 8.27 16.37 -1.13
C VAL A 175 8.75 16.07 0.30
N GLU A 176 9.39 17.05 0.95
CA GLU A 176 9.88 16.95 2.32
C GLU A 176 8.76 16.71 3.34
N GLU A 177 7.64 17.45 3.23
CA GLU A 177 6.49 17.28 4.13
C GLU A 177 5.84 15.91 3.97
N VAL A 178 5.75 15.38 2.74
CA VAL A 178 5.21 14.04 2.50
C VAL A 178 6.11 12.98 3.13
N TYR A 179 7.44 13.06 2.98
CA TYR A 179 8.35 12.12 3.64
C TYR A 179 8.28 12.19 5.16
N LYS A 180 8.14 13.39 5.75
CA LYS A 180 7.93 13.54 7.20
C LYS A 180 6.68 12.79 7.67
N GLN A 181 5.58 12.90 6.92
CA GLN A 181 4.35 12.18 7.26
C GLN A 181 4.53 10.67 7.10
N ILE A 182 5.18 10.21 6.03
CA ILE A 182 5.48 8.78 5.81
C ILE A 182 6.31 8.22 6.97
N PHE A 183 7.37 8.90 7.38
CA PHE A 183 8.21 8.47 8.51
C PHE A 183 7.47 8.50 9.85
N ALA A 184 6.59 9.46 10.07
CA ALA A 184 5.77 9.52 11.27
C ALA A 184 4.84 8.29 11.36
N ASP A 185 4.15 7.97 10.26
CA ASP A 185 3.27 6.80 10.18
C ASP A 185 4.05 5.48 10.35
N ILE A 186 5.22 5.35 9.72
CA ILE A 186 6.06 4.16 9.86
C ILE A 186 6.51 3.99 11.31
N LYS A 187 6.97 5.06 11.95
CA LYS A 187 7.44 5.02 13.33
C LYS A 187 6.34 4.56 14.29
N GLU A 188 5.19 5.24 14.28
CA GLU A 188 4.05 4.88 15.13
C GLU A 188 3.55 3.46 14.80
N GLY A 189 3.45 3.12 13.51
CA GLY A 189 3.03 1.80 13.07
C GLY A 189 3.93 0.69 13.57
N ARG A 190 5.26 0.85 13.50
CA ARG A 190 6.24 -0.13 14.03
C ARG A 190 6.11 -0.35 15.54
N GLU A 191 5.87 0.74 16.30
CA GLU A 191 5.72 0.67 17.75
C GLU A 191 4.47 -0.12 18.17
N LEU A 192 3.41 -0.08 17.36
CA LEU A 192 2.12 -0.72 17.64
C LEU A 192 2.06 -2.19 17.19
N LEU A 193 2.82 -2.58 16.17
CA LEU A 193 2.77 -3.94 15.65
C LEU A 193 3.23 -4.97 16.68
N GLN A 194 2.46 -6.05 16.83
CA GLN A 194 2.73 -7.17 17.73
C GLN A 194 3.18 -8.42 16.98
N VAL A 195 2.63 -8.66 15.78
CA VAL A 195 2.90 -9.83 14.96
C VAL A 195 4.26 -9.73 14.28
N GLU A 196 5.16 -10.69 14.56
CA GLU A 196 6.50 -10.71 13.97
C GLU A 196 6.48 -10.99 12.47
N GLN A 197 5.73 -11.99 12.05
CA GLN A 197 5.50 -12.36 10.66
C GLN A 197 4.09 -12.88 10.49
N GLN A 198 3.40 -12.45 9.45
CA GLN A 198 2.06 -12.93 9.14
C GLN A 198 2.07 -14.37 8.59
N ALA A 199 0.98 -15.10 8.86
CA ALA A 199 0.75 -16.39 8.22
C ALA A 199 0.58 -16.21 6.69
N ARG A 200 0.92 -17.24 5.91
CA ARG A 200 0.92 -17.15 4.44
C ARG A 200 -0.40 -16.73 3.81
N ASN A 201 -1.51 -17.18 4.36
CA ASN A 201 -2.87 -16.85 3.89
C ASN A 201 -3.26 -15.38 4.10
N VAL A 202 -2.55 -14.68 4.99
CA VAL A 202 -2.77 -13.26 5.31
C VAL A 202 -1.48 -12.44 5.16
N GLN A 203 -0.52 -12.91 4.38
CA GLN A 203 0.78 -12.27 4.16
C GLN A 203 0.71 -10.90 3.46
N TYR A 204 -0.48 -10.50 3.05
CA TYR A 204 -0.75 -9.14 2.58
C TYR A 204 -0.85 -8.12 3.73
N ARG A 205 -0.99 -8.57 4.99
CA ARG A 205 -1.04 -7.71 6.17
C ARG A 205 0.35 -7.35 6.64
N PHE A 206 0.51 -6.15 7.16
CA PHE A 206 1.78 -5.73 7.75
C PHE A 206 2.12 -6.51 9.01
N SER A 207 3.41 -6.73 9.21
CA SER A 207 4.05 -7.34 10.37
C SER A 207 5.31 -6.55 10.71
N LYS A 208 5.95 -6.82 11.85
CA LYS A 208 7.21 -6.17 12.23
C LYS A 208 8.26 -6.28 11.13
N ARG A 209 8.43 -7.48 10.54
CA ARG A 209 9.37 -7.69 9.43
C ARG A 209 9.05 -6.85 8.20
N SER A 210 7.79 -6.81 7.79
CA SER A 210 7.39 -6.03 6.62
C SER A 210 7.44 -4.53 6.87
N ALA A 211 7.28 -4.09 8.11
CA ALA A 211 7.46 -2.69 8.48
C ALA A 211 8.92 -2.25 8.37
N ILE A 212 9.87 -3.09 8.83
CA ILE A 212 11.31 -2.85 8.65
C ILE A 212 11.67 -2.80 7.16
N ALA A 213 11.14 -3.74 6.37
CA ALA A 213 11.37 -3.76 4.93
C ALA A 213 10.83 -2.52 4.21
N LEU A 214 9.63 -2.05 4.60
CA LEU A 214 9.07 -0.81 4.09
C LEU A 214 9.95 0.39 4.45
N GLU A 215 10.34 0.52 5.72
CA GLU A 215 11.19 1.62 6.17
C GLU A 215 12.53 1.62 5.44
N ALA A 216 13.20 0.47 5.32
CA ALA A 216 14.46 0.37 4.58
C ALA A 216 14.31 0.88 3.13
N ARG A 217 13.20 0.52 2.46
CA ARG A 217 12.90 1.01 1.11
C ARG A 217 12.67 2.52 1.08
N VAL A 218 11.88 3.06 2.02
CA VAL A 218 11.60 4.50 2.09
C VAL A 218 12.89 5.29 2.36
N ARG A 219 13.74 4.81 3.29
CA ARG A 219 15.06 5.39 3.58
C ARG A 219 15.98 5.40 2.35
N LEU A 220 15.98 4.30 1.59
CA LEU A 220 16.74 4.21 0.35
C LEU A 220 16.33 5.31 -0.66
N TYR A 221 15.02 5.52 -0.84
CA TYR A 221 14.51 6.56 -1.74
C TYR A 221 14.71 7.98 -1.21
N HIS A 222 14.75 8.14 0.12
CA HIS A 222 15.05 9.40 0.80
C HIS A 222 16.56 9.70 0.83
N GLN A 223 17.40 8.77 0.36
CA GLN A 223 18.87 8.85 0.37
C GLN A 223 19.52 8.76 1.76
N ASP A 224 18.80 8.24 2.75
CA ASP A 224 19.31 7.90 4.09
C ASP A 224 20.03 6.55 4.02
N TRP A 225 21.18 6.51 3.35
CA TRP A 225 21.88 5.26 2.98
C TRP A 225 22.29 4.42 4.20
N GLU A 226 22.76 5.08 5.25
CA GLU A 226 23.22 4.41 6.48
C GLU A 226 22.06 3.75 7.22
N ASP A 227 20.92 4.45 7.36
CA ASP A 227 19.72 3.90 7.98
C ASP A 227 19.12 2.77 7.13
N ALA A 228 19.10 2.93 5.81
CA ALA A 228 18.62 1.89 4.90
C ALA A 228 19.47 0.61 5.01
N LEU A 229 20.79 0.76 5.12
CA LEU A 229 21.72 -0.36 5.30
C LEU A 229 21.49 -1.05 6.65
N ALA A 230 21.41 -0.29 7.75
CA ALA A 230 21.21 -0.83 9.09
C ALA A 230 19.91 -1.64 9.18
N LEU A 231 18.80 -1.12 8.61
CA LEU A 231 17.51 -1.82 8.57
C LEU A 231 17.56 -3.09 7.70
N ALA A 232 18.29 -3.06 6.59
CA ALA A 232 18.47 -4.24 5.75
C ALA A 232 19.29 -5.31 6.49
N GLU A 233 20.37 -4.94 7.19
CA GLU A 233 21.20 -5.85 7.99
C GLU A 233 20.41 -6.44 9.16
N GLU A 234 19.52 -5.68 9.80
CA GLU A 234 18.59 -6.17 10.82
C GLU A 234 17.66 -7.27 10.26
N LEU A 235 17.18 -7.10 9.03
CA LEU A 235 16.18 -7.96 8.42
C LEU A 235 16.77 -9.23 7.80
N ILE A 236 17.93 -9.18 7.16
CA ILE A 236 18.55 -10.27 6.40
C ILE A 236 18.61 -11.60 7.17
N PRO A 237 19.01 -11.66 8.46
CA PRO A 237 19.07 -12.93 9.20
C PRO A 237 17.73 -13.66 9.30
N SER A 238 16.62 -12.94 9.20
CA SER A 238 15.27 -13.48 9.29
C SER A 238 14.64 -13.79 7.92
N CYS A 239 15.33 -13.48 6.82
CA CYS A 239 14.84 -13.64 5.46
C CYS A 239 15.57 -14.78 4.75
N PRO A 240 15.02 -16.00 4.76
CA PRO A 240 15.64 -17.13 4.07
C PRO A 240 15.61 -16.92 2.56
N LEU A 241 16.69 -17.30 1.87
CA LEU A 241 16.75 -17.30 0.41
C LEU A 241 16.48 -18.69 -0.16
N GLU A 242 15.90 -18.72 -1.36
CA GLU A 242 15.78 -19.96 -2.13
C GLU A 242 17.16 -20.35 -2.68
N ASN A 243 17.54 -21.62 -2.48
CA ASN A 243 18.74 -22.15 -3.12
C ASN A 243 18.37 -22.69 -4.51
N LEU A 244 18.46 -21.86 -5.51
CA LEU A 244 18.08 -22.22 -6.90
C LEU A 244 18.93 -23.35 -7.49
N ASN A 245 19.95 -23.84 -6.78
CA ASN A 245 20.72 -25.03 -7.20
C ASN A 245 20.05 -26.33 -6.76
N GLU A 246 19.09 -26.30 -5.88
CA GLU A 246 18.33 -27.48 -5.48
C GLU A 246 17.20 -27.77 -6.48
N GLU A 247 16.94 -29.07 -6.71
CA GLU A 247 15.83 -29.50 -7.62
C GLU A 247 14.44 -29.12 -7.07
N THR A 248 14.34 -28.94 -5.76
CA THR A 248 13.11 -28.58 -5.05
C THR A 248 12.96 -27.10 -4.84
N ALA A 249 13.88 -26.28 -5.39
CA ALA A 249 13.82 -24.83 -5.23
C ALA A 249 12.50 -24.26 -5.75
N GLY A 250 11.82 -23.46 -4.92
CA GLY A 250 10.65 -22.71 -5.32
C GLY A 250 11.01 -21.50 -6.18
N ASP A 251 10.04 -20.99 -6.93
CA ASP A 251 10.20 -19.71 -7.63
C ASP A 251 10.15 -18.56 -6.62
N PRO A 252 11.24 -17.77 -6.47
CA PRO A 252 11.28 -16.65 -5.51
C PRO A 252 10.24 -15.54 -5.80
N ALA A 253 9.76 -15.45 -7.03
CA ALA A 253 8.78 -14.43 -7.42
C ALA A 253 7.34 -14.78 -7.02
N LEU A 254 7.07 -16.01 -6.59
CA LEU A 254 5.74 -16.41 -6.16
C LEU A 254 5.42 -15.88 -4.76
N ILE A 255 4.14 -15.56 -4.53
CA ILE A 255 3.63 -15.16 -3.21
C ILE A 255 3.82 -16.26 -2.14
N THR A 256 3.98 -17.51 -2.58
CA THR A 256 4.25 -18.68 -1.73
C THR A 256 5.73 -18.86 -1.42
N SER A 257 6.62 -18.07 -2.00
CA SER A 257 8.04 -18.15 -1.74
C SER A 257 8.35 -17.84 -0.27
N LYS A 258 9.35 -18.53 0.27
CA LYS A 258 9.88 -18.20 1.61
C LYS A 258 10.60 -16.85 1.65
N GLU A 259 10.99 -16.30 0.49
CA GLU A 259 11.59 -14.97 0.38
C GLU A 259 10.55 -13.84 0.46
N ALA A 260 9.25 -14.13 0.28
CA ALA A 260 8.22 -13.11 0.33
C ALA A 260 8.02 -12.61 1.77
N ILE A 261 8.22 -11.29 1.97
CA ILE A 261 8.03 -10.63 3.27
C ILE A 261 6.62 -10.06 3.39
N LEU A 262 6.14 -9.39 2.33
CA LEU A 262 4.81 -8.81 2.22
C LEU A 262 4.31 -9.04 0.81
N SER A 263 3.11 -9.60 0.67
CA SER A 263 2.50 -9.89 -0.64
C SER A 263 1.22 -9.07 -0.81
N LEU A 264 1.39 -7.76 -0.94
CA LEU A 264 0.28 -6.81 -1.00
C LEU A 264 -0.45 -6.84 -2.35
N GLU A 265 0.27 -7.18 -3.42
CA GLU A 265 -0.25 -7.16 -4.78
C GLU A 265 -0.05 -8.52 -5.45
N VAL A 266 -1.12 -9.06 -6.00
CA VAL A 266 -1.05 -10.22 -6.91
C VAL A 266 -1.15 -9.69 -8.33
N ILE A 267 -0.05 -9.74 -9.06
CA ILE A 267 -0.02 -9.37 -10.48
C ILE A 267 -0.48 -10.56 -11.31
N GLY A 268 -1.80 -10.72 -11.43
CA GLY A 268 -2.43 -11.61 -12.38
C GLY A 268 -3.06 -10.81 -13.51
N SER A 269 -2.26 -10.17 -14.35
CA SER A 269 -2.81 -9.43 -15.48
C SER A 269 -2.78 -10.28 -16.73
N TYR A 270 -3.95 -10.52 -17.33
CA TYR A 270 -4.07 -11.12 -18.67
C TYR A 270 -3.20 -10.40 -19.70
N TYR A 271 -3.02 -9.09 -19.56
CA TYR A 271 -2.23 -8.26 -20.46
C TYR A 271 -0.73 -8.59 -20.43
N LEU A 272 -0.17 -8.94 -19.26
CA LEU A 272 1.22 -9.40 -19.17
C LEU A 272 1.41 -10.79 -19.78
N ASN A 273 0.36 -11.61 -19.79
CA ASN A 273 0.44 -13.00 -20.25
C ASN A 273 0.17 -13.18 -21.75
N GLY A 274 -0.46 -12.21 -22.41
CA GLY A 274 -0.89 -12.37 -23.80
C GLY A 274 -0.55 -11.21 -24.74
N GLY A 275 -0.51 -9.99 -24.23
CA GLY A 275 -0.33 -8.77 -25.03
C GLY A 275 1.08 -8.18 -25.02
N MET A 276 2.01 -8.78 -24.27
CA MET A 276 3.37 -8.27 -24.09
C MET A 276 4.41 -9.36 -24.28
N HIS A 277 5.60 -8.97 -24.71
CA HIS A 277 6.76 -9.86 -24.78
C HIS A 277 7.93 -9.29 -24.00
N ILE A 278 8.77 -10.19 -23.51
CA ILE A 278 10.05 -9.85 -22.89
C ILE A 278 11.02 -9.40 -23.97
N THR A 279 11.72 -8.31 -23.74
CA THR A 279 12.66 -7.77 -24.72
C THR A 279 13.90 -8.66 -24.87
N SER A 280 14.44 -8.70 -26.08
CA SER A 280 15.72 -9.38 -26.34
C SER A 280 16.87 -8.77 -25.53
N GLN A 281 16.75 -7.48 -25.17
CA GLN A 281 17.72 -6.79 -24.32
C GLN A 281 17.77 -7.40 -22.91
N LEU A 282 16.61 -7.64 -22.29
CA LEU A 282 16.56 -8.32 -20.99
C LEU A 282 17.05 -9.76 -21.09
N LEU A 283 16.55 -10.53 -22.09
CA LEU A 283 16.97 -11.93 -22.28
C LEU A 283 18.49 -12.05 -22.50
N GLY A 284 19.11 -11.08 -23.18
CA GLY A 284 20.54 -11.03 -23.42
C GLY A 284 21.39 -10.75 -22.17
N LYS A 285 20.79 -10.33 -21.05
CA LYS A 285 21.50 -10.15 -19.77
C LYS A 285 21.74 -11.47 -19.03
N TYR A 286 21.01 -12.51 -19.36
CA TYR A 286 21.15 -13.83 -18.74
C TYR A 286 22.15 -14.70 -19.50
N ASN A 287 23.02 -15.41 -18.78
CA ASN A 287 23.74 -16.54 -19.36
C ASN A 287 22.81 -17.73 -19.48
N GLN A 288 22.15 -17.86 -20.65
CA GLN A 288 21.12 -18.85 -20.88
C GLN A 288 21.57 -20.30 -20.64
N ALA A 289 22.87 -20.60 -20.81
CA ALA A 289 23.40 -21.94 -20.60
C ALA A 289 23.71 -22.25 -19.13
N GLY A 290 24.01 -21.23 -18.32
CA GLY A 290 24.51 -21.41 -16.93
C GLY A 290 23.62 -20.81 -15.85
N ASP A 291 22.74 -19.88 -16.17
CA ASP A 291 21.85 -19.23 -15.21
C ASP A 291 20.51 -19.96 -15.12
N LYS A 292 20.30 -20.68 -14.03
CA LYS A 292 19.06 -21.45 -13.81
C LYS A 292 17.80 -20.56 -13.79
N ARG A 293 17.93 -19.28 -13.42
CA ARG A 293 16.83 -18.33 -13.42
C ARG A 293 16.24 -18.12 -14.80
N PHE A 294 17.07 -18.25 -15.87
CA PHE A 294 16.58 -18.12 -17.22
C PHE A 294 15.46 -19.13 -17.52
N GLY A 295 15.68 -20.41 -17.26
CA GLY A 295 14.68 -21.45 -17.49
C GLY A 295 13.50 -21.41 -16.48
N MET A 296 13.68 -20.77 -15.31
CA MET A 296 12.65 -20.62 -14.29
C MET A 296 11.68 -19.47 -14.63
N TYR A 297 12.21 -18.34 -15.06
CA TYR A 297 11.42 -17.12 -15.26
C TYR A 297 10.91 -16.93 -16.69
N PHE A 298 11.58 -17.50 -17.67
CA PHE A 298 11.23 -17.30 -19.08
C PHE A 298 10.84 -18.60 -19.74
N LYS A 299 9.75 -18.57 -20.47
CA LYS A 299 9.27 -19.67 -21.32
C LYS A 299 9.01 -19.14 -22.72
N GLU A 300 9.39 -19.89 -23.72
CA GLU A 300 8.93 -19.64 -25.09
C GLU A 300 7.41 -19.86 -25.12
N ASN A 301 6.67 -18.85 -25.58
CA ASN A 301 5.29 -19.07 -25.93
C ASN A 301 5.31 -19.94 -27.21
N GLY A 302 5.04 -21.23 -27.06
CA GLY A 302 4.82 -22.10 -28.20
C GLY A 302 3.62 -21.61 -29.02
N ASN A 303 3.83 -21.40 -30.33
CA ASN A 303 2.76 -21.21 -31.31
C ASN A 303 1.84 -22.44 -31.33
#